data_5e427d5356292b6203e5974abdd9e03c
#
_entry.id   5e427d5356292b6203e5974abdd9e03c
#
_cell.length_a   1.000
_cell.length_b   1.000
_cell.length_c   1.000
_cell.angle_alpha   90.00
_cell.angle_beta   90.00
_cell.angle_gamma   90.00
#
_symmetry.space_group_name_H-M   'P 1'
#
loop_
_entity.id
_entity.type
_entity.pdbx_description
1 polymer ?
#
loop_
_entity_poly.entity_id
_entity_poly.type
_entity_poly.pdbx_seq_one_letter_code
_entity_poly.pdbx_strand_id
1 'polypeptide(L)'
;MKYLKKFNENVAEKYLQMQEILKDVFAELIDDTTIQVEFGYESDDSEILVTIKPWTKTQTAATEMTTEQMVERYSKYLELVKDIDVCYKRACDELNTEGKLMVAVDNRIYMAFKIPGAQKTEYPF
;
A
#
# COMPACT_ATOMS: atom_id res chain seq x y z
N MET A 1 -3.79 -31.10 -7.76
CA MET A 1 -5.14 -30.72 -8.16
C MET A 1 -5.08 -29.60 -9.19
N LYS A 2 -5.52 -29.88 -10.39
CA LYS A 2 -5.42 -28.97 -11.54
C LYS A 2 -6.18 -27.65 -11.35
N TYR A 3 -7.26 -27.64 -10.57
CA TYR A 3 -8.11 -26.45 -10.36
C TYR A 3 -7.48 -25.42 -9.45
N LEU A 4 -6.80 -25.84 -8.39
CA LEU A 4 -6.11 -24.92 -7.48
C LEU A 4 -4.92 -24.25 -8.16
N LYS A 5 -4.23 -24.98 -9.06
CA LYS A 5 -3.10 -24.44 -9.79
C LYS A 5 -3.51 -23.38 -10.80
N LYS A 6 -4.61 -23.59 -11.54
CA LYS A 6 -5.16 -22.58 -12.47
C LYS A 6 -5.69 -21.35 -11.76
N PHE A 7 -6.33 -21.53 -10.61
CA PHE A 7 -6.84 -20.42 -9.82
C PHE A 7 -5.70 -19.54 -9.29
N ASN A 8 -4.66 -20.17 -8.75
CA ASN A 8 -3.49 -19.46 -8.24
C ASN A 8 -2.71 -18.75 -9.37
N GLU A 9 -2.60 -19.36 -10.54
CA GLU A 9 -1.98 -18.74 -11.71
C GLU A 9 -2.73 -17.48 -12.14
N ASN A 10 -4.08 -17.52 -12.18
CA ASN A 10 -4.90 -16.37 -12.51
C ASN A 10 -4.78 -15.25 -11.47
N VAL A 11 -4.75 -15.59 -10.20
CA VAL A 11 -4.59 -14.61 -9.12
C VAL A 11 -3.20 -13.99 -9.18
N ALA A 12 -2.16 -14.81 -9.37
CA ALA A 12 -0.79 -14.32 -9.50
C ALA A 12 -0.62 -13.39 -10.71
N GLU A 13 -1.22 -13.73 -11.83
CA GLU A 13 -1.19 -12.91 -13.04
C GLU A 13 -1.91 -11.56 -12.83
N LYS A 14 -3.08 -11.58 -12.24
CA LYS A 14 -3.84 -10.37 -11.89
C LYS A 14 -3.07 -9.51 -10.89
N TYR A 15 -2.45 -10.14 -9.90
CA TYR A 15 -1.61 -9.43 -8.94
C TYR A 15 -0.47 -8.68 -9.63
N LEU A 16 0.24 -9.33 -10.55
CA LEU A 16 1.33 -8.70 -11.29
C LEU A 16 0.84 -7.53 -12.13
N GLN A 17 -0.31 -7.68 -12.78
CA GLN A 17 -0.92 -6.59 -13.55
C GLN A 17 -1.31 -5.42 -12.66
N MET A 18 -1.94 -5.68 -11.52
CA MET A 18 -2.32 -4.65 -10.55
C MET A 18 -1.08 -3.97 -9.96
N GLN A 19 -0.03 -4.74 -9.67
CA GLN A 19 1.22 -4.20 -9.17
C GLN A 19 1.85 -3.22 -10.16
N GLU A 20 1.83 -3.53 -11.46
CA GLU A 20 2.34 -2.63 -12.50
C GLU A 20 1.54 -1.32 -12.55
N ILE A 21 0.21 -1.40 -12.45
CA ILE A 21 -0.66 -0.23 -12.39
C ILE A 21 -0.35 0.60 -11.14
N LEU A 22 -0.21 -0.04 -10.00
CA LEU A 22 0.09 0.64 -8.73
C LEU A 22 1.48 1.27 -8.74
N LYS A 23 2.47 0.62 -9.32
CA LYS A 23 3.81 1.21 -9.48
C LYS A 23 3.76 2.49 -10.30
N ASP A 24 2.94 2.53 -11.34
CA ASP A 24 2.76 3.73 -12.16
C ASP A 24 2.02 4.83 -11.39
N VAL A 25 0.94 4.48 -10.70
CA VAL A 25 0.16 5.43 -9.88
C VAL A 25 1.01 6.05 -8.76
N PHE A 26 1.85 5.24 -8.11
CA PHE A 26 2.69 5.69 -7.00
C PHE A 26 4.11 6.06 -7.41
N ALA A 27 4.37 6.23 -8.70
CA ALA A 27 5.72 6.47 -9.23
C ALA A 27 6.43 7.65 -8.57
N GLU A 28 5.76 8.76 -8.36
CA GLU A 28 6.35 9.94 -7.72
C GLU A 28 6.74 9.66 -6.27
N LEU A 29 5.94 8.89 -5.54
CA LEU A 29 6.24 8.50 -4.18
C LEU A 29 7.37 7.46 -4.12
N ILE A 30 7.42 6.55 -5.08
CA ILE A 30 8.49 5.55 -5.18
C ILE A 30 9.84 6.22 -5.43
N ASP A 31 9.85 7.26 -6.24
CA ASP A 31 11.07 8.01 -6.58
C ASP A 31 11.55 8.91 -5.44
N ASP A 32 10.71 9.19 -4.44
CA ASP A 32 11.11 9.96 -3.26
C ASP A 32 11.96 9.09 -2.33
N THR A 33 13.24 9.45 -2.21
CA THR A 33 14.19 8.69 -1.39
C THR A 33 13.96 8.80 0.13
N THR A 34 13.09 9.73 0.56
CA THR A 34 12.78 9.91 1.98
C THR A 34 11.66 9.01 2.48
N ILE A 35 10.94 8.37 1.55
CA ILE A 35 9.86 7.44 1.86
C ILE A 35 10.15 6.07 1.25
N GLN A 36 9.50 5.06 1.78
CA GLN A 36 9.61 3.70 1.27
C GLN A 36 8.23 3.18 0.91
N VAL A 37 8.09 2.65 -0.29
CA VAL A 37 6.84 2.05 -0.79
C VAL A 37 7.09 0.57 -1.04
N GLU A 38 6.30 -0.27 -0.42
CA GLU A 38 6.40 -1.72 -0.55
C GLU A 38 5.07 -2.30 -1.05
N PHE A 39 5.16 -3.33 -1.87
CA PHE A 39 4.01 -4.07 -2.38
C PHE A 39 4.03 -5.50 -1.85
N GLY A 40 2.87 -6.04 -1.54
CA GLY A 40 2.77 -7.40 -1.03
C GLY A 40 1.38 -7.98 -1.19
N TYR A 41 1.25 -9.22 -0.76
CA TYR A 41 -0.03 -9.92 -0.70
C TYR A 41 -0.54 -9.99 0.73
N GLU A 42 -1.85 -10.09 0.88
CA GLU A 42 -2.42 -10.70 2.07
C GLU A 42 -2.27 -12.23 2.02
N SER A 43 -2.31 -12.86 3.18
CA SER A 43 -2.09 -14.29 3.33
C SER A 43 -3.12 -15.18 2.61
N ASP A 44 -4.28 -14.63 2.27
CA ASP A 44 -5.34 -15.32 1.53
C ASP A 44 -5.34 -15.00 0.03
N ASP A 45 -4.34 -14.28 -0.45
CA ASP A 45 -4.17 -13.86 -1.85
C ASP A 45 -5.36 -13.10 -2.44
N SER A 46 -6.24 -12.54 -1.60
CA SER A 46 -7.43 -11.83 -2.06
C SER A 46 -7.21 -10.35 -2.27
N GLU A 47 -6.14 -9.81 -1.71
CA GLU A 47 -5.85 -8.38 -1.74
C GLU A 47 -4.38 -8.12 -2.02
N ILE A 48 -4.11 -7.07 -2.78
CA ILE A 48 -2.76 -6.53 -2.91
C ILE A 48 -2.59 -5.42 -1.85
N LEU A 49 -1.47 -5.46 -1.15
CA LEU A 49 -1.14 -4.50 -0.12
C LEU A 49 -0.10 -3.50 -0.62
N VAL A 50 -0.32 -2.24 -0.33
CA VAL A 50 0.69 -1.19 -0.51
C VAL A 50 1.00 -0.61 0.86
N THR A 51 2.26 -0.68 1.25
CA THR A 51 2.73 -0.13 2.52
C THR A 51 3.62 1.07 2.25
N ILE A 52 3.28 2.19 2.84
CA ILE A 52 4.08 3.42 2.74
C ILE A 52 4.68 3.73 4.09
N LYS A 53 6.00 3.73 4.14
CA LYS A 53 6.77 4.13 5.31
C LYS A 53 7.23 5.57 5.11
N PRO A 54 6.69 6.53 5.87
CA PRO A 54 6.98 7.94 5.66
C PRO A 54 8.41 8.34 6.03
N TRP A 55 9.12 7.46 6.75
CA TRP A 55 10.52 7.66 7.11
C TRP A 55 11.32 6.39 6.83
N THR A 56 12.47 6.56 6.16
CA THR A 56 13.33 5.44 5.80
C THR A 56 14.06 4.82 7.00
N LYS A 57 14.11 5.53 8.13
CA LYS A 57 14.70 5.02 9.37
C LYS A 57 13.62 4.90 10.42
N THR A 58 13.44 3.71 10.96
CA THR A 58 12.62 3.49 12.13
C THR A 58 13.32 4.13 13.33
N GLN A 59 12.84 5.28 13.74
CA GLN A 59 13.32 5.87 14.99
C GLN A 59 12.58 5.22 16.14
N THR A 60 13.27 4.32 16.83
CA THR A 60 12.73 3.64 18.01
C THR A 60 13.00 4.45 19.29
N ALA A 61 13.84 5.48 19.21
CA ALA A 61 14.20 6.31 20.35
C ALA A 61 13.63 7.72 20.17
N ALA A 62 13.19 8.32 21.27
CA ALA A 62 12.78 9.72 21.29
C ALA A 62 13.98 10.61 20.93
N THR A 63 13.75 11.54 20.01
CA THR A 63 14.77 12.49 19.57
C THR A 63 14.37 13.88 20.04
N GLU A 64 15.30 14.59 20.65
CA GLU A 64 15.07 15.98 21.05
C GLU A 64 14.89 16.84 19.79
N MET A 65 13.84 17.66 19.82
CA MET A 65 13.43 18.43 18.66
C MET A 65 12.82 19.75 19.09
N THR A 66 13.13 20.81 18.38
CA THR A 66 12.46 22.10 18.61
C THR A 66 11.05 22.05 18.06
N THR A 67 10.19 22.95 18.54
CA THR A 67 8.81 23.06 18.02
C THR A 67 8.80 23.40 16.54
N GLU A 68 9.74 24.20 16.06
CA GLU A 68 9.89 24.54 14.64
C GLU A 68 10.21 23.31 13.79
N GLN A 69 11.12 22.45 14.27
CA GLN A 69 11.45 21.19 13.62
C GLN A 69 10.24 20.24 13.62
N MET A 70 9.47 20.20 14.70
CA MET A 70 8.24 19.41 14.76
C MET A 70 7.22 19.87 13.72
N VAL A 71 6.99 21.18 13.63
CA VAL A 71 6.06 21.75 12.64
C VAL A 71 6.50 21.40 11.23
N GLU A 72 7.77 21.53 10.90
CA GLU A 72 8.31 21.16 9.60
C GLU A 72 8.08 19.68 9.29
N ARG A 73 8.39 18.81 10.25
CA ARG A 73 8.22 17.36 10.09
C ARG A 73 6.78 16.97 9.84
N TYR A 74 5.86 17.47 10.66
CA TYR A 74 4.44 17.15 10.52
C TYR A 74 3.82 17.80 9.30
N SER A 75 4.30 18.96 8.89
CA SER A 75 3.85 19.60 7.64
C SER A 75 4.22 18.76 6.42
N LYS A 76 5.43 18.23 6.39
CA LYS A 76 5.87 17.30 5.33
C LYS A 76 5.03 16.02 5.33
N TYR A 77 4.73 15.49 6.51
CA TYR A 77 3.86 14.32 6.63
C TYR A 77 2.45 14.61 6.12
N LEU A 78 1.90 15.76 6.43
CA LEU A 78 0.58 16.15 5.94
C LEU A 78 0.55 16.27 4.42
N GLU A 79 1.58 16.85 3.81
CA GLU A 79 1.71 16.90 2.35
C GLU A 79 1.76 15.50 1.75
N LEU A 80 2.53 14.60 2.35
CA LEU A 80 2.59 13.20 1.94
C LEU A 80 1.22 12.54 2.00
N VAL A 81 0.46 12.75 3.08
CA VAL A 81 -0.89 12.20 3.24
C VAL A 81 -1.82 12.71 2.14
N LYS A 82 -1.71 13.98 1.76
CA LYS A 82 -2.49 14.54 0.65
C LYS A 82 -2.14 13.89 -0.67
N ASP A 83 -0.87 13.68 -0.94
CA ASP A 83 -0.42 12.99 -2.15
C ASP A 83 -0.89 11.52 -2.17
N ILE A 84 -0.85 10.86 -1.02
CA ILE A 84 -1.35 9.50 -0.87
C ILE A 84 -2.85 9.44 -1.16
N ASP A 85 -3.62 10.41 -0.68
CA ASP A 85 -5.06 10.45 -0.95
C ASP A 85 -5.36 10.52 -2.45
N VAL A 86 -4.63 11.36 -3.17
CA VAL A 86 -4.77 11.48 -4.63
C VAL A 86 -4.41 10.15 -5.31
N CYS A 87 -3.28 9.57 -4.93
CA CYS A 87 -2.84 8.28 -5.50
C CYS A 87 -3.81 7.15 -5.17
N TYR A 88 -4.34 7.11 -3.96
CA TYR A 88 -5.31 6.11 -3.53
C TYR A 88 -6.60 6.16 -4.36
N LYS A 89 -7.15 7.35 -4.54
CA LYS A 89 -8.36 7.55 -5.36
C LYS A 89 -8.12 7.15 -6.81
N ARG A 90 -6.98 7.55 -7.36
CA ARG A 90 -6.57 7.18 -8.71
C ARG A 90 -6.41 5.66 -8.84
N ALA A 91 -5.80 5.03 -7.85
CA ALA A 91 -5.62 3.58 -7.83
C ALA A 91 -6.97 2.84 -7.83
N CYS A 92 -7.92 3.27 -7.00
CA CYS A 92 -9.26 2.69 -6.99
C CYS A 92 -9.94 2.82 -8.36
N ASP A 93 -9.80 3.96 -9.02
CA ASP A 93 -10.39 4.19 -10.33
C ASP A 93 -9.73 3.31 -11.41
N GLU A 94 -8.40 3.29 -11.46
CA GLU A 94 -7.67 2.51 -12.48
C GLU A 94 -7.81 1.00 -12.28
N LEU A 95 -7.86 0.54 -11.04
CA LEU A 95 -8.07 -0.87 -10.73
C LEU A 95 -9.54 -1.27 -10.78
N ASN A 96 -10.44 -0.30 -10.84
CA ASN A 96 -11.89 -0.51 -10.78
C ASN A 96 -12.28 -1.40 -9.61
N THR A 97 -11.77 -1.10 -8.44
CA THR A 97 -12.01 -1.87 -7.22
C THR A 97 -12.05 -0.96 -6.00
N GLU A 98 -12.68 -1.45 -4.95
CA GLU A 98 -12.66 -0.79 -3.67
C GLU A 98 -11.33 -1.03 -2.96
N GLY A 99 -10.89 -0.03 -2.21
CA GLY A 99 -9.71 -0.13 -1.38
C GLY A 99 -10.04 0.11 0.08
N LYS A 100 -9.09 -0.23 0.93
CA LYS A 100 -9.10 0.12 2.35
C LYS A 100 -7.84 0.91 2.66
N LEU A 101 -7.97 1.88 3.55
CA LEU A 101 -6.87 2.73 3.97
C LEU A 101 -6.74 2.63 5.48
N MET A 102 -5.55 2.33 5.96
CA MET A 102 -5.29 2.16 7.39
C MET A 102 -3.99 2.87 7.75
N VAL A 103 -3.91 3.36 8.98
CA VAL A 103 -2.69 3.96 9.51
C VAL A 103 -2.29 3.26 10.81
N ALA A 104 -1.02 2.92 10.92
CA ALA A 104 -0.47 2.32 12.13
C ALA A 104 0.00 3.38 13.12
N VAL A 105 0.26 2.97 14.35
CA VAL A 105 0.70 3.85 15.44
C VAL A 105 2.02 4.56 15.10
N ASP A 106 2.89 3.91 14.31
CA ASP A 106 4.15 4.48 13.84
C ASP A 106 4.03 5.32 12.57
N ASN A 107 2.79 5.70 12.19
CA ASN A 107 2.45 6.47 11.01
C ASN A 107 2.69 5.76 9.67
N ARG A 108 2.94 4.46 9.67
CA ARG A 108 2.93 3.69 8.43
C ARG A 108 1.52 3.67 7.88
N ILE A 109 1.40 3.82 6.57
CA ILE A 109 0.12 3.82 5.88
C ILE A 109 0.00 2.54 5.07
N TYR A 110 -1.10 1.84 5.28
CA TYR A 110 -1.40 0.59 4.59
C TYR A 110 -2.62 0.79 3.72
N MET A 111 -2.51 0.35 2.48
CA MET A 111 -3.64 0.30 1.55
C MET A 111 -3.83 -1.14 1.10
N ALA A 112 -5.07 -1.57 1.01
CA ALA A 112 -5.41 -2.89 0.52
C ALA A 112 -6.41 -2.74 -0.63
N PHE A 113 -6.14 -3.39 -1.76
CA PHE A 113 -7.01 -3.38 -2.93
C PHE A 113 -7.39 -4.81 -3.25
N LYS A 114 -8.70 -5.05 -3.40
CA LYS A 114 -9.19 -6.38 -3.76
C LYS A 114 -8.72 -6.78 -5.15
N ILE A 115 -8.28 -8.03 -5.28
CA ILE A 115 -7.97 -8.62 -6.57
C ILE A 115 -9.26 -9.14 -7.16
N PRO A 116 -9.72 -8.63 -8.33
CA PRO A 116 -10.98 -9.08 -8.92
C PRO A 116 -10.96 -10.58 -9.21
N GLY A 117 -12.01 -11.28 -8.78
CA GLY A 117 -12.15 -12.72 -8.95
C GLY A 117 -11.41 -13.56 -7.92
N ALA A 118 -10.61 -12.95 -7.03
CA ALA A 118 -10.04 -13.66 -5.91
C ALA A 118 -11.10 -13.82 -4.84
N GLN A 119 -11.50 -15.04 -4.57
CA GLN A 119 -12.38 -15.34 -3.44
C GLN A 119 -11.52 -15.68 -2.24
N LYS A 120 -11.91 -15.13 -1.07
CA LYS A 120 -11.38 -15.65 0.18
C LYS A 120 -11.56 -17.15 0.15
N THR A 121 -10.47 -17.87 0.33
CA THR A 121 -10.53 -19.31 0.50
C THR A 121 -11.24 -19.59 1.82
N GLU A 122 -12.55 -19.58 1.80
CA GLU A 122 -13.31 -20.19 2.86
C GLU A 122 -13.17 -21.68 2.65
N TYR A 123 -12.34 -22.30 3.46
CA TYR A 123 -12.32 -23.73 3.53
C TYR A 123 -13.70 -24.17 4.05
N PRO A 124 -14.43 -24.98 3.29
CA PRO A 124 -15.75 -25.43 3.71
C PRO A 124 -15.68 -26.51 4.77
N PHE A 125 -14.85 -26.32 5.75
CA PHE A 125 -14.69 -27.28 6.82
C PHE A 125 -14.85 -26.62 8.16
#